data_c083d67aecdae19b4959761ef0f7ffb7
#
_entry.id   c083d67aecdae19b4959761ef0f7ffb7
#
_cell.length_a   1.000
_cell.length_b   1.000
_cell.length_c   1.000
_cell.angle_alpha   90.00
_cell.angle_beta   90.00
_cell.angle_gamma   90.00
#
_symmetry.space_group_name_H-M   'P 1'
#
loop_
_entity.id
_entity.type
_entity.pdbx_description
1 polymer ?
#
loop_
_entity_poly.entity_id
_entity_poly.type
_entity_poly.pdbx_seq_one_letter_code
_entity_poly.pdbx_strand_id
1 'polypeptide(L)'
;MSKIFDLFIIGGGINGAGIARDAAGRGLSVCLADKGEIGGATSSWSTKLIHGGLRYLENYEFKLVRESLIEREIVYKIARPISRPIPFIIPYSDKIRPAWLIKIGLFLYDNLGGKSNTVSYTHLTLPTKRIV
;
A
#
# COMPACT_ATOMS: atom_id res chain seq x y z
N MET A 1 -30.55 19.60 -22.37
CA MET A 1 -29.20 20.20 -22.26
C MET A 1 -28.21 19.08 -21.98
N SER A 2 -27.19 18.92 -22.80
CA SER A 2 -26.09 17.97 -22.56
C SER A 2 -25.28 18.44 -21.35
N LYS A 3 -25.09 17.54 -20.36
CA LYS A 3 -24.26 17.85 -19.19
C LYS A 3 -22.80 17.79 -19.60
N ILE A 4 -22.10 18.90 -19.45
CA ILE A 4 -20.65 18.96 -19.69
C ILE A 4 -19.94 18.64 -18.37
N PHE A 5 -18.96 17.76 -18.41
CA PHE A 5 -18.11 17.41 -17.28
C PHE A 5 -16.72 18.02 -17.46
N ASP A 6 -16.11 18.44 -16.37
CA ASP A 6 -14.74 18.97 -16.36
C ASP A 6 -13.72 17.85 -16.58
N LEU A 7 -14.02 16.65 -16.09
CA LEU A 7 -13.14 15.49 -16.19
C LEU A 7 -13.93 14.22 -16.52
N PHE A 8 -13.45 13.49 -17.53
CA PHE A 8 -13.93 12.16 -17.87
C PHE A 8 -12.84 11.12 -17.61
N ILE A 9 -13.14 10.12 -16.77
CA ILE A 9 -12.20 9.09 -16.34
C ILE A 9 -12.62 7.76 -16.95
N ILE A 10 -11.70 7.11 -17.64
CA ILE A 10 -11.90 5.78 -18.21
C ILE A 10 -11.20 4.75 -17.31
N GLY A 11 -11.98 3.88 -16.69
CA GLY A 11 -11.52 2.84 -15.77
C GLY A 11 -11.85 3.14 -14.31
N GLY A 12 -12.71 2.31 -13.71
CA GLY A 12 -13.19 2.40 -12.33
C GLY A 12 -12.38 1.57 -11.34
N GLY A 13 -11.11 1.26 -11.62
CA GLY A 13 -10.21 0.65 -10.64
C GLY A 13 -9.78 1.63 -9.55
N ILE A 14 -8.86 1.21 -8.66
CA ILE A 14 -8.40 2.03 -7.52
C ILE A 14 -7.84 3.39 -7.96
N ASN A 15 -7.12 3.44 -9.09
CA ASN A 15 -6.57 4.67 -9.63
C ASN A 15 -7.66 5.62 -10.12
N GLY A 16 -8.62 5.11 -10.93
CA GLY A 16 -9.72 5.92 -11.43
C GLY A 16 -10.61 6.43 -10.31
N ALA A 17 -10.90 5.61 -9.32
CA ALA A 17 -11.65 6.00 -8.13
C ALA A 17 -10.90 7.07 -7.31
N GLY A 18 -9.57 6.94 -7.16
CA GLY A 18 -8.73 7.92 -6.47
C GLY A 18 -8.74 9.27 -7.18
N ILE A 19 -8.56 9.28 -8.50
CA ILE A 19 -8.60 10.50 -9.34
C ILE A 19 -10.00 11.15 -9.26
N ALA A 20 -11.05 10.36 -9.39
CA ALA A 20 -12.41 10.87 -9.31
C ALA A 20 -12.71 11.54 -7.97
N ARG A 21 -12.29 10.91 -6.88
CA ARG A 21 -12.45 11.43 -5.53
C ARG A 21 -11.69 12.75 -5.33
N ASP A 22 -10.42 12.79 -5.74
CA ASP A 22 -9.60 14.00 -5.58
C ASP A 22 -10.15 15.16 -6.42
N ALA A 23 -10.50 14.91 -7.69
CA ALA A 23 -11.07 15.91 -8.58
C ALA A 23 -12.42 16.45 -8.05
N ALA A 24 -13.31 15.56 -7.61
CA ALA A 24 -14.58 15.97 -7.01
C ALA A 24 -14.38 16.76 -5.71
N GLY A 25 -13.39 16.37 -4.89
CA GLY A 25 -13.02 17.12 -3.68
C GLY A 25 -12.49 18.54 -3.96
N ARG A 26 -11.97 18.77 -5.17
CA ARG A 26 -11.55 20.09 -5.66
C ARG A 26 -12.68 20.88 -6.33
N GLY A 27 -13.91 20.36 -6.34
CA GLY A 27 -15.07 21.03 -6.91
C GLY A 27 -15.28 20.79 -8.41
N LEU A 28 -14.51 19.90 -9.04
CA LEU A 28 -14.70 19.56 -10.44
C LEU A 28 -15.90 18.62 -10.62
N SER A 29 -16.63 18.80 -11.72
CA SER A 29 -17.63 17.85 -12.16
C SER A 29 -16.98 16.67 -12.88
N VAL A 30 -17.18 15.46 -12.35
CA VAL A 30 -16.47 14.26 -12.80
C VAL A 30 -17.47 13.25 -13.35
N CYS A 31 -17.11 12.63 -14.47
CA CYS A 31 -17.75 11.43 -14.98
C CYS A 31 -16.72 10.29 -15.02
N LEU A 32 -17.07 9.14 -14.43
CA LEU A 32 -16.25 7.94 -14.47
C LEU A 32 -17.02 6.84 -15.19
N ALA A 33 -16.35 6.19 -16.14
CA ALA A 33 -16.90 5.05 -16.87
C ALA A 33 -15.93 3.86 -16.83
N ASP A 34 -16.50 2.67 -16.73
CA ASP A 34 -15.76 1.41 -16.87
C ASP A 34 -16.48 0.50 -17.87
N LYS A 35 -15.73 -0.36 -18.54
CA LYS A 35 -16.28 -1.35 -19.47
C LYS A 35 -16.99 -2.51 -18.78
N GLY A 36 -16.79 -2.68 -17.49
CA GLY A 36 -17.31 -3.75 -16.66
C GLY A 36 -17.70 -3.25 -15.28
N GLU A 37 -17.56 -4.10 -14.28
CA GLU A 37 -17.83 -3.74 -12.88
C GLU A 37 -16.73 -2.81 -12.33
N ILE A 38 -17.12 -1.84 -11.53
CA ILE A 38 -16.18 -0.94 -10.84
C ILE A 38 -15.29 -1.78 -9.93
N GLY A 39 -13.98 -1.62 -10.13
CA GLY A 39 -12.97 -2.40 -9.40
C GLY A 39 -12.83 -3.86 -9.85
N GLY A 40 -13.59 -4.34 -10.82
CA GLY A 40 -13.67 -5.74 -11.22
C GLY A 40 -12.43 -6.33 -11.89
N ALA A 41 -11.49 -5.48 -12.33
CA ALA A 41 -10.24 -5.91 -12.96
C ALA A 41 -9.10 -6.07 -11.93
N THR A 42 -7.93 -5.51 -12.20
CA THR A 42 -6.71 -5.63 -11.36
C THR A 42 -6.94 -5.31 -9.90
N SER A 43 -7.80 -4.34 -9.58
CA SER A 43 -8.10 -3.97 -8.18
C SER A 43 -8.73 -5.11 -7.39
N SER A 44 -9.57 -5.94 -8.01
CA SER A 44 -10.17 -7.13 -7.37
C SER A 44 -9.19 -8.29 -7.25
N TRP A 45 -8.26 -8.44 -8.20
CA TRP A 45 -7.27 -9.52 -8.23
C TRP A 45 -5.96 -9.19 -7.49
N SER A 46 -5.85 -7.99 -6.92
CA SER A 46 -4.72 -7.61 -6.07
C SER A 46 -4.82 -8.28 -4.69
N THR A 47 -3.71 -8.33 -3.96
CA THR A 47 -3.70 -8.80 -2.56
C THR A 47 -4.46 -7.85 -1.62
N LYS A 48 -4.85 -6.67 -2.09
CA LYS A 48 -5.47 -5.57 -1.31
C LYS A 48 -4.62 -5.13 -0.13
N LEU A 49 -3.32 -5.40 -0.21
CA LEU A 49 -2.35 -5.04 0.80
C LEU A 49 -1.79 -3.65 0.50
N ILE A 50 -1.95 -2.73 1.44
CA ILE A 50 -1.36 -1.38 1.36
C ILE A 50 -0.02 -1.42 2.09
N HIS A 51 1.08 -1.27 1.35
CA HIS A 51 2.43 -1.38 1.91
C HIS A 51 3.39 -0.34 1.29
N GLY A 52 4.47 -0.03 1.98
CA GLY A 52 5.50 0.90 1.51
C GLY A 52 6.61 0.28 0.66
N GLY A 53 6.45 -0.98 0.20
CA GLY A 53 7.41 -1.60 -0.71
C GLY A 53 8.77 -1.90 -0.08
N LEU A 54 8.81 -2.64 1.04
CA LEU A 54 10.05 -3.02 1.75
C LEU A 54 11.15 -3.57 0.81
N ARG A 55 10.77 -4.28 -0.24
CA ARG A 55 11.70 -4.86 -1.22
C ARG A 55 12.53 -3.79 -1.96
N TYR A 56 12.02 -2.58 -2.12
CA TYR A 56 12.74 -1.50 -2.80
C TYR A 56 13.93 -0.97 -1.99
N LEU A 57 13.98 -1.23 -0.67
CA LEU A 57 15.18 -0.93 0.12
C LEU A 57 16.40 -1.73 -0.34
N GLU A 58 16.19 -2.92 -0.91
CA GLU A 58 17.26 -3.74 -1.47
C GLU A 58 17.94 -3.09 -2.68
N ASN A 59 17.18 -2.26 -3.40
CA ASN A 59 17.66 -1.50 -4.56
C ASN A 59 18.09 -0.07 -4.19
N TYR A 60 18.19 0.24 -2.88
CA TYR A 60 18.56 1.57 -2.37
C TYR A 60 17.59 2.70 -2.79
N GLU A 61 16.35 2.36 -3.15
CA GLU A 61 15.33 3.32 -3.56
C GLU A 61 14.62 3.98 -2.35
N PHE A 62 15.39 4.59 -1.47
CA PHE A 62 14.89 5.17 -0.21
C PHE A 62 13.83 6.24 -0.42
N LYS A 63 13.95 7.04 -1.48
CA LYS A 63 12.97 8.07 -1.81
C LYS A 63 11.62 7.46 -2.14
N LEU A 64 11.60 6.44 -3.00
CA LEU A 64 10.38 5.74 -3.38
C LEU A 64 9.71 5.07 -2.18
N VAL A 65 10.51 4.43 -1.31
CA VAL A 65 10.00 3.81 -0.07
C VAL A 65 9.37 4.87 0.84
N ARG A 66 10.05 6.01 1.02
CA ARG A 66 9.54 7.10 1.85
C ARG A 66 8.20 7.63 1.32
N GLU A 67 8.11 7.91 0.02
CA GLU A 67 6.89 8.39 -0.63
C GLU A 67 5.75 7.36 -0.47
N SER A 68 6.03 6.08 -0.73
CA SER A 68 5.07 5.00 -0.57
C SER A 68 4.57 4.83 0.86
N LEU A 69 5.43 5.04 1.87
CA LEU A 69 5.04 5.01 3.28
C LEU A 69 4.13 6.17 3.66
N ILE A 70 4.41 7.37 3.15
CA ILE A 70 3.56 8.55 3.36
C ILE A 70 2.18 8.31 2.74
N GLU A 71 2.14 7.86 1.49
CA GLU A 71 0.89 7.54 0.80
C GLU A 71 0.11 6.42 1.49
N ARG A 72 0.79 5.40 2.00
CA ARG A 72 0.17 4.34 2.80
C ARG A 72 -0.62 4.92 3.98
N GLU A 73 -0.04 5.87 4.70
CA GLU A 73 -0.70 6.51 5.85
C GLU A 73 -1.92 7.35 5.42
N ILE A 74 -1.82 8.05 4.28
CA ILE A 74 -2.93 8.81 3.71
C ILE A 74 -4.08 7.87 3.34
N VAL A 75 -3.78 6.80 2.60
CA VAL A 75 -4.79 5.81 2.20
C VAL A 75 -5.39 5.11 3.42
N TYR A 76 -4.57 4.76 4.42
CA TYR A 76 -5.05 4.17 5.67
C TYR A 76 -6.05 5.08 6.39
N LYS A 77 -5.77 6.39 6.48
CA LYS A 77 -6.69 7.36 7.09
C LYS A 77 -8.01 7.48 6.33
N ILE A 78 -7.94 7.51 5.00
CA ILE A 78 -9.13 7.60 4.13
C ILE A 78 -9.98 6.33 4.21
N ALA A 79 -9.32 5.17 4.21
CA ALA A 79 -9.97 3.86 4.18
C ALA A 79 -10.11 3.22 5.58
N ARG A 80 -9.96 3.99 6.66
CA ARG A 80 -9.95 3.48 8.04
C ARG A 80 -11.12 2.55 8.39
N PRO A 81 -12.34 2.76 7.90
CA PRO A 81 -13.45 1.85 8.19
C PRO A 81 -13.30 0.44 7.60
N ILE A 82 -12.51 0.30 6.54
CA ILE A 82 -12.35 -0.96 5.78
C ILE A 82 -10.91 -1.48 5.79
N SER A 83 -9.96 -0.74 6.36
CA SER A 83 -8.55 -1.12 6.45
C SER A 83 -8.12 -1.35 7.89
N ARG A 84 -7.28 -2.36 8.10
CA ARG A 84 -6.73 -2.69 9.42
C ARG A 84 -5.26 -3.10 9.30
N PRO A 85 -4.42 -2.81 10.29
CA PRO A 85 -3.06 -3.35 10.33
C PRO A 85 -3.09 -4.87 10.40
N ILE A 86 -2.18 -5.52 9.65
CA ILE A 86 -2.02 -6.97 9.66
C ILE A 86 -0.59 -7.29 10.09
N PRO A 87 -0.37 -8.21 11.05
CA PRO A 87 0.96 -8.64 11.41
C PRO A 87 1.59 -9.46 10.27
N PHE A 88 2.83 -9.15 9.93
CA PHE A 88 3.61 -9.91 8.96
C PHE A 88 4.60 -10.80 9.68
N ILE A 89 4.64 -12.07 9.28
CA ILE A 89 5.63 -13.04 9.76
C ILE A 89 6.62 -13.27 8.63
N ILE A 90 7.88 -12.94 8.87
CA ILE A 90 8.96 -13.23 7.94
C ILE A 90 9.64 -14.51 8.42
N PRO A 91 9.48 -15.64 7.70
CA PRO A 91 10.16 -16.87 8.06
C PRO A 91 11.68 -16.67 7.86
N TYR A 92 12.44 -16.99 8.88
CA TYR A 92 13.89 -16.93 8.85
C TYR A 92 14.47 -18.32 8.57
N SER A 93 15.47 -18.39 7.71
CA SER A 93 16.25 -19.58 7.42
C SER A 93 17.72 -19.19 7.26
N ASP A 94 18.64 -20.04 7.66
CA ASP A 94 20.10 -19.81 7.51
C ASP A 94 20.56 -19.62 6.06
N LYS A 95 19.71 -20.00 5.09
CA LYS A 95 19.92 -19.80 3.66
C LYS A 95 19.48 -18.41 3.17
N ILE A 96 18.85 -17.62 4.01
CA ILE A 96 18.38 -16.27 3.73
C ILE A 96 19.40 -15.30 4.36
N ARG A 97 19.21 -14.01 4.12
CA ARG A 97 20.05 -12.94 4.68
C ARG A 97 20.14 -13.01 6.20
N PRO A 98 21.29 -12.60 6.79
CA PRO A 98 21.45 -12.58 8.24
C PRO A 98 20.33 -11.80 8.94
N ALA A 99 19.85 -12.30 10.06
CA ALA A 99 18.74 -11.69 10.81
C ALA A 99 19.00 -10.23 11.21
N TRP A 100 20.27 -9.88 11.49
CA TRP A 100 20.66 -8.51 11.83
C TRP A 100 20.44 -7.53 10.67
N LEU A 101 20.69 -7.98 9.42
CA LEU A 101 20.51 -7.15 8.23
C LEU A 101 19.01 -6.90 7.98
N ILE A 102 18.17 -7.93 8.19
CA ILE A 102 16.72 -7.79 8.12
C ILE A 102 16.21 -6.80 9.17
N LYS A 103 16.72 -6.88 10.40
CA LYS A 103 16.37 -5.94 11.48
C LYS A 103 16.76 -4.50 11.14
N ILE A 104 17.93 -4.28 10.58
CA ILE A 104 18.35 -2.94 10.11
C ILE A 104 17.41 -2.44 9.01
N GLY A 105 17.09 -3.29 8.03
CA GLY A 105 16.18 -2.92 6.95
C GLY A 105 14.79 -2.54 7.46
N LEU A 106 14.25 -3.29 8.43
CA LEU A 106 12.98 -2.98 9.07
C LEU A 106 13.05 -1.69 9.90
N PHE A 107 14.13 -1.48 10.64
CA PHE A 107 14.33 -0.24 11.39
C PHE A 107 14.38 0.98 10.46
N LEU A 108 15.11 0.90 9.35
CA LEU A 108 15.13 1.95 8.34
C LEU A 108 13.72 2.17 7.74
N TYR A 109 13.04 1.10 7.39
CA TYR A 109 11.68 1.15 6.85
C TYR A 109 10.71 1.88 7.78
N ASP A 110 10.73 1.57 9.08
CA ASP A 110 9.84 2.19 10.07
C ASP A 110 10.17 3.68 10.29
N ASN A 111 11.43 4.09 10.10
CA ASN A 111 11.85 5.47 10.30
C ASN A 111 11.74 6.35 9.04
N LEU A 112 11.76 5.76 7.84
CA LEU A 112 11.67 6.51 6.58
C LEU A 112 10.32 7.19 6.37
N GLY A 113 9.23 6.62 6.87
CA GLY A 113 7.87 7.15 6.75
C GLY A 113 7.56 8.35 7.65
N GLY A 114 8.48 8.77 8.52
CA GLY A 114 8.24 9.79 9.53
C GLY A 114 7.45 9.27 10.74
N LYS A 115 6.88 10.16 11.54
CA LYS A 115 6.04 9.78 12.70
C LYS A 115 4.73 9.17 12.21
N SER A 116 4.75 7.88 11.93
CA SER A 116 3.57 7.07 11.65
C SER A 116 2.99 6.56 12.97
N ASN A 117 1.69 6.70 13.16
CA ASN A 117 0.99 6.08 14.28
C ASN A 117 0.81 4.56 14.08
N THR A 118 1.22 4.06 12.92
CA THR A 118 1.13 2.65 12.57
C THR A 118 2.51 2.03 12.71
N VAL A 119 2.80 1.48 13.88
CA VAL A 119 4.02 0.70 14.12
C VAL A 119 3.89 -0.61 13.35
N SER A 120 4.80 -0.85 12.42
CA SER A 120 4.91 -2.15 11.76
C SER A 120 5.51 -3.15 12.74
N TYR A 121 4.66 -3.86 13.47
CA TYR A 121 5.11 -5.01 14.25
C TYR A 121 5.47 -6.15 13.32
N THR A 122 6.74 -6.26 12.99
CA THR A 122 7.27 -7.41 12.28
C THR A 122 7.89 -8.35 13.29
N HIS A 123 7.26 -9.47 13.53
CA HIS A 123 7.84 -10.54 14.34
C HIS A 123 8.71 -11.42 13.45
N LEU A 124 10.01 -11.44 13.74
CA LEU A 124 10.93 -12.45 13.21
C LEU A 124 10.74 -13.73 14.02
N THR A 125 10.08 -14.73 13.44
CA THR A 125 10.01 -16.05 14.03
C THR A 125 11.06 -16.95 13.41
N LEU A 126 11.91 -17.55 14.23
CA LEU A 126 12.73 -18.69 13.84
C LEU A 126 11.80 -19.86 13.55
N PRO A 127 11.99 -20.60 12.45
CA PRO A 127 11.25 -21.83 12.25
C PRO A 127 11.63 -22.80 13.39
N THR A 128 10.72 -22.98 14.33
CA THR A 128 10.82 -24.09 15.27
C THR A 128 10.67 -25.36 14.43
N LYS A 129 11.74 -26.12 14.27
CA LYS A 129 11.67 -27.49 13.79
C LYS A 129 10.77 -28.27 14.75
N ARG A 130 9.49 -28.40 14.46
CA ARG A 130 8.73 -29.55 14.92
C ARG A 130 9.00 -30.65 13.91
N ILE A 131 9.90 -31.52 14.30
CA ILE A 131 10.00 -32.87 13.75
C ILE A 131 8.90 -33.65 14.45
N VAL A 132 7.91 -34.09 13.72
CA VAL A 132 7.06 -35.21 14.07
C VAL A 132 7.33 -36.26 13.05
#